data_08a64d669635ee7f10868ca73455b5cb
#
_entry.id   08a64d669635ee7f10868ca73455b5cb
#
_cell.length_a   1.000
_cell.length_b   1.000
_cell.length_c   1.000
_cell.angle_alpha   90.00
_cell.angle_beta   90.00
_cell.angle_gamma   90.00
#
_symmetry.space_group_name_H-M   'P 1'
#
loop_
_entity.id
_entity.type
_entity.pdbx_description
1 polymer ?
#
loop_
_entity_poly.entity_id
_entity_poly.type
_entity_poly.pdbx_seq_one_letter_code
_entity_poly.pdbx_strand_id
1 'polypeptide(L)'
;YVINAFGVMRDYLKNLFRFDFVFLQHGLTKDDLSGWVNRFNKNISLFVTAAKPEYQSIVDGNYFYTDKEVKLTGFPRFDNLVADKTKKQIIILPTWRKQLANSIDQKTGQRIYNDTFKNSAFFKFYDRLIQDERLLDCMREHGYTGKFCLHVNHMEQIGDYHGNDVIQIHEGALNYQKEFVENALMVTDYSSVAFDFAYMKKSLVYAQFDREAFFEGQTYDEGYFNYETDGFGPVCYDYETTVQSIIDAIKRDCEMSEEYKKRVDNFYYKTDTDNCKRVYEAILAIDQNKEA
;
A
#
# COMPACT_ATOMS: atom_id res chain seq x y z
N TYR A 1 -19.97 -3.27 -8.01
CA TYR A 1 -19.28 -4.42 -8.61
C TYR A 1 -17.83 -4.05 -8.83
N VAL A 2 -16.90 -4.71 -8.13
CA VAL A 2 -15.47 -4.60 -8.39
C VAL A 2 -15.17 -5.46 -9.63
N ILE A 3 -15.12 -4.83 -10.78
CA ILE A 3 -14.90 -5.55 -12.05
C ILE A 3 -13.43 -5.47 -12.44
N ASN A 4 -12.51 -5.74 -11.55
CA ASN A 4 -11.12 -6.00 -11.95
C ASN A 4 -10.93 -7.40 -12.57
N ALA A 5 -11.85 -8.33 -12.26
CA ALA A 5 -11.80 -9.69 -12.80
C ALA A 5 -12.13 -9.81 -14.31
N PHE A 6 -12.63 -8.74 -14.93
CA PHE A 6 -13.14 -8.78 -16.30
C PHE A 6 -12.33 -7.93 -17.28
N GLY A 7 -11.04 -7.73 -17.07
CA GLY A 7 -10.23 -6.83 -17.90
C GLY A 7 -10.44 -6.99 -19.40
N VAL A 8 -10.34 -8.19 -19.93
CA VAL A 8 -10.55 -8.48 -21.36
C VAL A 8 -12.05 -8.55 -21.70
N MET A 9 -12.86 -9.23 -20.89
CA MET A 9 -14.31 -9.34 -21.12
C MET A 9 -15.04 -7.99 -21.01
N ARG A 10 -14.55 -7.07 -20.19
CA ARG A 10 -15.15 -5.74 -20.06
C ARG A 10 -15.15 -4.97 -21.38
N ASP A 11 -14.10 -5.03 -22.16
CA ASP A 11 -13.99 -4.29 -23.41
C ASP A 11 -14.95 -4.85 -24.48
N TYR A 12 -15.29 -6.14 -24.44
CA TYR A 12 -16.37 -6.73 -25.23
C TYR A 12 -17.76 -6.39 -24.67
N LEU A 13 -17.95 -6.49 -23.37
CA LEU A 13 -19.24 -6.22 -22.70
C LEU A 13 -19.66 -4.75 -22.78
N LYS A 14 -18.71 -3.83 -22.78
CA LYS A 14 -18.93 -2.38 -22.88
C LYS A 14 -19.68 -1.99 -24.17
N ASN A 15 -19.59 -2.76 -25.22
CA ASN A 15 -20.31 -2.54 -26.48
C ASN A 15 -21.66 -3.24 -26.53
N LEU A 16 -21.90 -4.21 -25.65
CA LEU A 16 -23.14 -5.01 -25.60
C LEU A 16 -24.13 -4.52 -24.53
N PHE A 17 -23.61 -3.99 -23.42
CA PHE A 17 -24.42 -3.57 -22.29
C PHE A 17 -24.18 -2.10 -21.94
N ARG A 18 -25.23 -1.39 -21.61
CA ARG A 18 -25.14 -0.08 -20.97
C ARG A 18 -25.01 -0.28 -19.46
N PHE A 19 -23.89 0.11 -18.87
CA PHE A 19 -23.67 0.08 -17.43
C PHE A 19 -22.77 1.24 -17.00
N ASP A 20 -22.93 1.66 -15.76
CA ASP A 20 -22.02 2.59 -15.14
C ASP A 20 -20.88 1.84 -14.48
N PHE A 21 -19.65 2.23 -14.81
CA PHE A 21 -18.48 1.66 -14.20
C PHE A 21 -18.06 2.50 -12.99
N VAL A 22 -18.22 1.92 -11.80
CA VAL A 22 -17.77 2.51 -10.54
C VAL A 22 -16.41 1.92 -10.19
N PHE A 23 -15.39 2.77 -10.11
CA PHE A 23 -14.05 2.38 -9.75
C PHE A 23 -13.78 2.67 -8.28
N LEU A 24 -13.93 1.65 -7.43
CA LEU A 24 -13.75 1.75 -5.98
C LEU A 24 -12.27 1.77 -5.55
N GLN A 25 -11.37 1.59 -6.49
CA GLN A 25 -9.94 1.45 -6.32
C GLN A 25 -9.49 0.26 -5.43
N HIS A 26 -8.33 -0.28 -5.72
CA HIS A 26 -7.68 -1.32 -4.92
C HIS A 26 -6.57 -0.78 -4.00
N GLY A 27 -6.11 0.45 -4.23
CA GLY A 27 -5.11 1.17 -3.46
C GLY A 27 -5.17 2.67 -3.77
N LEU A 28 -4.61 3.49 -2.90
CA LEU A 28 -4.49 4.91 -3.14
C LEU A 28 -3.51 5.15 -4.30
N THR A 29 -3.93 5.96 -5.26
CA THR A 29 -3.13 6.30 -6.44
C THR A 29 -2.15 7.41 -6.08
N LYS A 30 -0.88 7.06 -5.85
CA LYS A 30 0.20 8.00 -5.53
C LYS A 30 1.10 8.31 -6.73
N ASP A 31 1.20 7.36 -7.65
CA ASP A 31 2.00 7.44 -8.87
C ASP A 31 1.12 7.85 -10.06
N ASP A 32 1.71 8.33 -11.16
CA ASP A 32 0.93 8.63 -12.35
C ASP A 32 0.51 7.35 -13.07
N LEU A 33 -0.78 7.09 -13.08
CA LEU A 33 -1.43 5.96 -13.76
C LEU A 33 -2.24 6.39 -14.98
N SER A 34 -2.12 7.63 -15.42
CA SER A 34 -2.91 8.20 -16.53
C SER A 34 -2.73 7.43 -17.84
N GLY A 35 -1.59 6.76 -18.04
CA GLY A 35 -1.32 5.95 -19.21
C GLY A 35 -2.32 4.79 -19.41
N TRP A 36 -2.93 4.26 -18.34
CA TRP A 36 -3.85 3.14 -18.43
C TRP A 36 -5.21 3.35 -17.73
N VAL A 37 -5.33 4.28 -16.79
CA VAL A 37 -6.57 4.62 -16.07
C VAL A 37 -7.10 5.98 -16.51
N ASN A 38 -7.06 6.31 -17.76
CA ASN A 38 -7.67 7.53 -18.29
C ASN A 38 -9.09 7.26 -18.83
N ARG A 39 -9.84 8.33 -19.07
CA ARG A 39 -11.22 8.28 -19.54
C ARG A 39 -11.39 7.51 -20.85
N PHE A 40 -10.41 7.61 -21.75
CA PHE A 40 -10.48 6.94 -23.05
C PHE A 40 -10.30 5.42 -22.93
N ASN A 41 -9.47 4.98 -21.98
CA ASN A 41 -9.22 3.56 -21.75
C ASN A 41 -10.28 2.91 -20.87
N LYS A 42 -10.85 3.63 -19.90
CA LYS A 42 -11.66 3.00 -18.84
C LYS A 42 -13.12 3.49 -18.76
N ASN A 43 -13.46 4.65 -19.26
CA ASN A 43 -14.81 5.25 -19.20
C ASN A 43 -15.49 5.02 -17.83
N ILE A 44 -14.87 5.53 -16.75
CA ILE A 44 -15.36 5.40 -15.38
C ILE A 44 -16.44 6.44 -15.14
N SER A 45 -17.62 6.01 -14.66
CA SER A 45 -18.73 6.89 -14.30
C SER A 45 -18.59 7.48 -12.90
N LEU A 46 -17.93 6.76 -11.98
CA LEU A 46 -17.57 7.21 -10.65
C LEU A 46 -16.17 6.71 -10.29
N PHE A 47 -15.25 7.65 -10.13
CA PHE A 47 -13.88 7.41 -9.68
C PHE A 47 -13.78 7.81 -8.21
N VAL A 48 -13.68 6.83 -7.32
CA VAL A 48 -13.59 7.07 -5.88
C VAL A 48 -12.14 7.43 -5.50
N THR A 49 -11.97 8.48 -4.70
CA THR A 49 -10.69 8.90 -4.13
C THR A 49 -10.78 9.08 -2.62
N ALA A 50 -9.66 8.92 -1.90
CA ALA A 50 -9.62 9.02 -0.45
C ALA A 50 -8.84 10.23 0.06
N ALA A 51 -7.91 10.74 -0.73
CA ALA A 51 -7.00 11.83 -0.37
C ALA A 51 -7.21 13.06 -1.25
N LYS A 52 -7.05 14.23 -0.65
CA LYS A 52 -7.20 15.51 -1.36
C LYS A 52 -6.21 15.66 -2.52
N PRO A 53 -4.89 15.38 -2.35
CA PRO A 53 -3.96 15.45 -3.47
C PRO A 53 -4.18 14.36 -4.51
N GLU A 54 -4.68 13.16 -4.13
CA GLU A 54 -5.08 12.12 -5.09
C GLU A 54 -6.22 12.62 -6.00
N TYR A 55 -7.27 13.19 -5.40
CA TYR A 55 -8.37 13.78 -6.13
C TYR A 55 -7.86 14.85 -7.12
N GLN A 56 -7.04 15.78 -6.65
CA GLN A 56 -6.51 16.88 -7.44
C GLN A 56 -5.65 16.38 -8.60
N SER A 57 -4.78 15.38 -8.35
CA SER A 57 -3.93 14.80 -9.39
C SER A 57 -4.72 14.13 -10.52
N ILE A 58 -5.87 13.55 -10.20
CA ILE A 58 -6.72 12.90 -11.20
C ILE A 58 -7.52 13.94 -12.00
N VAL A 59 -8.06 14.96 -11.33
CA VAL A 59 -8.87 16.01 -11.99
C VAL A 59 -8.03 16.93 -12.86
N ASP A 60 -6.84 17.32 -12.40
CA ASP A 60 -5.95 18.24 -13.11
C ASP A 60 -4.95 17.53 -14.03
N GLY A 61 -4.76 16.23 -13.84
CA GLY A 61 -3.78 15.44 -14.59
C GLY A 61 -4.32 14.89 -15.92
N ASN A 62 -3.50 14.09 -16.59
CA ASN A 62 -3.79 13.52 -17.89
C ASN A 62 -4.78 12.33 -17.85
N TYR A 63 -5.62 12.26 -16.80
CA TYR A 63 -6.66 11.23 -16.68
C TYR A 63 -7.92 11.58 -17.46
N PHE A 64 -8.14 12.85 -17.79
CA PHE A 64 -9.28 13.37 -18.53
C PHE A 64 -10.64 13.13 -17.85
N TYR A 65 -10.65 12.92 -16.54
CA TYR A 65 -11.86 12.96 -15.72
C TYR A 65 -12.03 14.35 -15.10
N THR A 66 -13.24 14.68 -14.74
CA THR A 66 -13.57 15.95 -14.10
C THR A 66 -14.14 15.70 -12.70
N ASP A 67 -14.47 16.77 -11.99
CA ASP A 67 -15.20 16.75 -10.73
C ASP A 67 -16.60 16.06 -10.83
N LYS A 68 -17.09 15.83 -12.03
CA LYS A 68 -18.33 15.09 -12.24
C LYS A 68 -18.16 13.61 -11.96
N GLU A 69 -17.08 13.02 -12.45
CA GLU A 69 -16.77 11.61 -12.31
C GLU A 69 -15.94 11.31 -11.05
N VAL A 70 -14.99 12.19 -10.68
CA VAL A 70 -14.11 11.97 -9.52
C VAL A 70 -14.78 12.46 -8.26
N LYS A 71 -14.85 11.59 -7.24
CA LYS A 71 -15.46 11.94 -5.95
C LYS A 71 -14.54 11.62 -4.79
N LEU A 72 -14.38 12.60 -3.92
CA LEU A 72 -13.58 12.51 -2.70
C LEU A 72 -14.46 11.96 -1.56
N THR A 73 -14.59 10.64 -1.50
CA THR A 73 -15.48 9.94 -0.56
C THR A 73 -14.76 9.17 0.53
N GLY A 74 -13.49 8.85 0.32
CA GLY A 74 -12.80 7.79 1.04
C GLY A 74 -13.08 6.41 0.42
N PHE A 75 -12.27 5.42 0.78
CA PHE A 75 -12.46 4.06 0.25
C PHE A 75 -13.38 3.23 1.16
N PRO A 76 -14.34 2.47 0.62
CA PRO A 76 -15.25 1.64 1.42
C PRO A 76 -14.54 0.73 2.42
N ARG A 77 -13.39 0.14 2.03
CA ARG A 77 -12.62 -0.76 2.90
C ARG A 77 -12.04 -0.08 4.15
N PHE A 78 -11.93 1.26 4.14
CA PHE A 78 -11.39 2.01 5.28
C PHE A 78 -12.32 2.00 6.49
N ASP A 79 -13.62 1.74 6.31
CA ASP A 79 -14.57 1.64 7.43
C ASP A 79 -14.22 0.53 8.42
N ASN A 80 -13.48 -0.47 7.97
CA ASN A 80 -13.00 -1.57 8.82
C ASN A 80 -11.57 -1.37 9.34
N LEU A 81 -10.92 -0.25 9.01
CA LEU A 81 -9.58 0.09 9.50
C LEU A 81 -9.70 0.81 10.86
N VAL A 82 -10.04 0.08 11.89
CA VAL A 82 -10.11 0.57 13.28
C VAL A 82 -8.91 0.00 14.03
N ALA A 83 -7.98 0.88 14.44
CA ALA A 83 -6.73 0.46 15.07
C ALA A 83 -6.95 -0.33 16.36
N ASP A 84 -6.38 -1.53 16.44
CA ASP A 84 -6.21 -2.25 17.71
C ASP A 84 -4.89 -1.80 18.37
N LYS A 85 -4.99 -1.04 19.44
CA LYS A 85 -3.81 -0.51 20.16
C LYS A 85 -3.28 -1.48 21.22
N THR A 86 -3.90 -2.63 21.40
CA THR A 86 -3.52 -3.59 22.46
C THR A 86 -2.39 -4.52 22.01
N LYS A 87 -2.18 -4.69 20.70
CA LYS A 87 -1.19 -5.63 20.17
C LYS A 87 0.15 -4.94 19.92
N LYS A 88 1.18 -5.43 20.59
CA LYS A 88 2.58 -5.04 20.39
C LYS A 88 3.21 -5.89 19.29
N GLN A 89 2.80 -5.67 18.05
CA GLN A 89 3.29 -6.40 16.89
C GLN A 89 3.76 -5.44 15.80
N ILE A 90 4.83 -5.81 15.11
CA ILE A 90 5.43 -5.07 14.00
C ILE A 90 5.30 -5.90 12.73
N ILE A 91 4.89 -5.27 11.63
CA ILE A 91 4.91 -5.90 10.32
C ILE A 91 6.01 -5.30 9.44
N ILE A 92 6.84 -6.15 8.84
CA ILE A 92 7.83 -5.79 7.84
C ILE A 92 7.31 -6.29 6.50
N LEU A 93 6.93 -5.37 5.62
CA LEU A 93 6.21 -5.66 4.38
C LEU A 93 6.81 -4.87 3.20
N PRO A 94 7.93 -5.34 2.62
CA PRO A 94 8.58 -4.67 1.51
C PRO A 94 7.81 -4.86 0.20
N THR A 95 7.91 -3.86 -0.68
CA THR A 95 7.45 -3.94 -2.06
C THR A 95 8.34 -4.91 -2.86
N TRP A 96 7.75 -5.66 -3.77
CA TRP A 96 8.51 -6.52 -4.67
C TRP A 96 9.38 -5.73 -5.65
N ARG A 97 10.46 -6.34 -6.09
CA ARG A 97 11.36 -5.79 -7.11
C ARG A 97 11.13 -6.55 -8.42
N LYS A 98 10.69 -5.85 -9.45
CA LYS A 98 10.36 -6.44 -10.76
C LYS A 98 11.53 -7.21 -11.35
N GLN A 99 12.73 -6.66 -11.25
CA GLN A 99 13.96 -7.26 -11.77
C GLN A 99 14.40 -8.54 -11.02
N LEU A 100 13.87 -8.78 -9.83
CA LEU A 100 14.14 -9.99 -9.04
C LEU A 100 13.07 -11.08 -9.20
N ALA A 101 11.97 -10.76 -9.87
CA ALA A 101 10.85 -11.69 -10.07
C ALA A 101 10.95 -12.38 -11.42
N ASN A 102 11.14 -13.69 -11.42
CA ASN A 102 11.12 -14.52 -12.62
C ASN A 102 9.73 -14.58 -13.26
N SER A 103 9.63 -15.15 -14.46
CA SER A 103 8.37 -15.37 -15.16
C SER A 103 7.42 -16.28 -14.37
N ILE A 104 6.14 -16.23 -14.73
CA ILE A 104 5.12 -17.13 -14.18
C ILE A 104 5.14 -18.44 -14.94
N ASP A 105 5.23 -19.56 -14.26
CA ASP A 105 5.02 -20.88 -14.82
C ASP A 105 3.54 -21.00 -15.22
N GLN A 106 3.30 -21.23 -16.50
CA GLN A 106 1.95 -21.32 -17.06
C GLN A 106 1.15 -22.54 -16.57
N LYS A 107 1.81 -23.57 -16.03
CA LYS A 107 1.15 -24.76 -15.53
C LYS A 107 0.67 -24.60 -14.09
N THR A 108 1.48 -23.98 -13.26
CA THR A 108 1.20 -23.79 -11.83
C THR A 108 0.56 -22.45 -11.52
N GLY A 109 0.74 -21.44 -12.39
CA GLY A 109 0.33 -20.07 -12.14
C GLY A 109 1.22 -19.33 -11.12
N GLN A 110 2.30 -19.98 -10.65
CA GLN A 110 3.24 -19.42 -9.68
C GLN A 110 4.48 -18.88 -10.38
N ARG A 111 5.20 -17.96 -9.73
CA ARG A 111 6.48 -17.50 -10.26
C ARG A 111 7.54 -18.58 -10.10
N ILE A 112 8.47 -18.60 -11.05
CA ILE A 112 9.62 -19.50 -10.98
C ILE A 112 10.60 -18.96 -9.94
N TYR A 113 11.14 -19.84 -9.10
CA TYR A 113 12.18 -19.51 -8.12
C TYR A 113 13.39 -18.84 -8.81
N ASN A 114 13.98 -17.83 -8.16
CA ASN A 114 15.15 -17.12 -8.65
C ASN A 114 16.40 -17.53 -7.85
N ASP A 115 17.24 -18.36 -8.43
CA ASP A 115 18.47 -18.86 -7.79
C ASP A 115 19.48 -17.77 -7.40
N THR A 116 19.36 -16.58 -8.00
CA THR A 116 20.26 -15.45 -7.71
C THR A 116 19.67 -14.47 -6.69
N PHE A 117 18.46 -14.68 -6.21
CA PHE A 117 17.75 -13.78 -5.30
C PHE A 117 18.56 -13.47 -4.03
N LYS A 118 19.21 -14.48 -3.44
CA LYS A 118 20.06 -14.33 -2.24
C LYS A 118 21.27 -13.41 -2.43
N ASN A 119 21.69 -13.20 -3.67
CA ASN A 119 22.80 -12.30 -3.98
C ASN A 119 22.38 -10.84 -4.06
N SER A 120 21.06 -10.57 -4.14
CA SER A 120 20.52 -9.23 -4.28
C SER A 120 20.73 -8.38 -3.03
N ALA A 121 20.82 -7.06 -3.22
CA ALA A 121 20.83 -6.09 -2.13
C ALA A 121 19.52 -6.15 -1.32
N PHE A 122 18.40 -6.41 -2.00
CA PHE A 122 17.09 -6.57 -1.37
C PHE A 122 17.08 -7.72 -0.35
N PHE A 123 17.49 -8.92 -0.76
CA PHE A 123 17.54 -10.06 0.16
C PHE A 123 18.47 -9.76 1.35
N LYS A 124 19.71 -9.34 1.07
CA LYS A 124 20.72 -9.08 2.11
C LYS A 124 20.27 -8.02 3.12
N PHE A 125 19.56 -7.00 2.66
CA PHE A 125 19.06 -5.95 3.54
C PHE A 125 18.01 -6.49 4.52
N TYR A 126 16.98 -7.16 4.02
CA TYR A 126 15.89 -7.65 4.86
C TYR A 126 16.27 -8.87 5.69
N ASP A 127 17.11 -9.78 5.17
CA ASP A 127 17.65 -10.89 5.94
C ASP A 127 18.48 -10.38 7.13
N ARG A 128 19.36 -9.42 6.89
CA ARG A 128 20.11 -8.76 7.96
C ARG A 128 19.19 -8.04 8.95
N LEU A 129 18.15 -7.34 8.46
CA LEU A 129 17.24 -6.56 9.31
C LEU A 129 16.48 -7.44 10.31
N ILE A 130 15.95 -8.58 9.86
CA ILE A 130 15.18 -9.49 10.71
C ILE A 130 16.07 -10.29 11.70
N GLN A 131 17.38 -10.22 11.53
CA GLN A 131 18.38 -10.86 12.40
C GLN A 131 19.22 -9.83 13.20
N ASP A 132 18.92 -8.53 13.15
CA ASP A 132 19.68 -7.50 13.86
C ASP A 132 19.45 -7.59 15.37
N GLU A 133 20.46 -8.02 16.11
CA GLU A 133 20.34 -8.23 17.56
C GLU A 133 19.95 -6.96 18.34
N ARG A 134 20.34 -5.78 17.89
CA ARG A 134 19.96 -4.50 18.52
C ARG A 134 18.44 -4.30 18.41
N LEU A 135 17.88 -4.65 17.25
CA LEU A 135 16.43 -4.59 17.01
C LEU A 135 15.71 -5.66 17.82
N LEU A 136 16.19 -6.90 17.78
CA LEU A 136 15.58 -8.03 18.48
C LEU A 136 15.59 -7.82 20.00
N ASP A 137 16.70 -7.33 20.56
CA ASP A 137 16.81 -7.02 22.00
C ASP A 137 15.84 -5.89 22.39
N CYS A 138 15.76 -4.82 21.59
CA CYS A 138 14.79 -3.75 21.84
C CYS A 138 13.34 -4.27 21.78
N MET A 139 13.02 -5.15 20.82
CA MET A 139 11.69 -5.76 20.74
C MET A 139 11.37 -6.64 21.96
N ARG A 140 12.32 -7.47 22.42
CA ARG A 140 12.18 -8.29 23.63
C ARG A 140 11.96 -7.43 24.87
N GLU A 141 12.78 -6.39 25.05
CA GLU A 141 12.71 -5.49 26.19
C GLU A 141 11.35 -4.79 26.30
N HIS A 142 10.78 -4.40 25.16
CA HIS A 142 9.49 -3.67 25.11
C HIS A 142 8.28 -4.58 24.89
N GLY A 143 8.48 -5.90 24.79
CA GLY A 143 7.43 -6.89 24.60
C GLY A 143 6.78 -6.90 23.21
N TYR A 144 7.55 -6.51 22.17
CA TYR A 144 7.10 -6.57 20.78
C TYR A 144 7.46 -7.89 20.12
N THR A 145 6.59 -8.34 19.22
CA THR A 145 6.87 -9.42 18.26
C THR A 145 6.83 -8.86 16.84
N GLY A 146 7.41 -9.57 15.89
CA GLY A 146 7.46 -9.14 14.51
C GLY A 146 6.95 -10.20 13.54
N LYS A 147 6.52 -9.74 12.39
CA LYS A 147 6.14 -10.58 11.26
C LYS A 147 6.80 -10.03 9.99
N PHE A 148 7.58 -10.87 9.32
CA PHE A 148 8.14 -10.56 8.01
C PHE A 148 7.28 -11.20 6.92
N CYS A 149 6.84 -10.41 5.94
CA CYS A 149 5.95 -10.82 4.89
C CYS A 149 6.49 -10.38 3.53
N LEU A 150 6.61 -11.29 2.59
CA LEU A 150 6.91 -10.93 1.21
C LEU A 150 5.64 -10.67 0.40
N HIS A 151 5.78 -9.80 -0.58
CA HIS A 151 4.74 -9.62 -1.59
C HIS A 151 4.55 -10.91 -2.40
N VAL A 152 3.32 -11.20 -2.85
CA VAL A 152 2.97 -12.41 -3.60
C VAL A 152 3.91 -12.68 -4.79
N ASN A 153 4.43 -11.64 -5.44
CA ASN A 153 5.40 -11.76 -6.54
C ASN A 153 6.80 -12.25 -6.13
N HIS A 154 7.07 -12.36 -4.83
CA HIS A 154 8.32 -12.91 -4.27
C HIS A 154 8.07 -14.09 -3.32
N MET A 155 6.84 -14.62 -3.26
CA MET A 155 6.48 -15.66 -2.31
C MET A 155 7.31 -16.95 -2.50
N GLU A 156 7.73 -17.25 -3.72
CA GLU A 156 8.60 -18.40 -4.01
C GLU A 156 9.99 -18.31 -3.35
N GLN A 157 10.36 -17.10 -2.90
CA GLN A 157 11.63 -16.85 -2.23
C GLN A 157 11.50 -16.83 -0.69
N ILE A 158 10.30 -17.04 -0.15
CA ILE A 158 10.04 -16.88 1.29
C ILE A 158 10.88 -17.85 2.13
N GLY A 159 11.12 -19.05 1.62
CA GLY A 159 11.94 -20.08 2.25
C GLY A 159 13.45 -19.74 2.36
N ASP A 160 13.90 -18.66 1.71
CA ASP A 160 15.28 -18.18 1.87
C ASP A 160 15.51 -17.42 3.19
N TYR A 161 14.43 -16.91 3.78
CA TYR A 161 14.46 -16.17 5.04
C TYR A 161 14.22 -17.09 6.23
N HIS A 162 14.87 -16.80 7.35
CA HIS A 162 14.71 -17.57 8.57
C HIS A 162 14.19 -16.69 9.70
N GLY A 163 13.10 -17.11 10.31
CA GLY A 163 12.57 -16.46 11.50
C GLY A 163 13.38 -16.76 12.75
N ASN A 164 13.06 -16.07 13.83
CA ASN A 164 13.64 -16.28 15.15
C ASN A 164 12.55 -16.23 16.24
N ASP A 165 12.93 -16.16 17.50
CA ASP A 165 12.00 -16.11 18.64
C ASP A 165 11.14 -14.83 18.68
N VAL A 166 11.57 -13.76 18.00
CA VAL A 166 10.92 -12.44 17.99
C VAL A 166 10.17 -12.18 16.70
N ILE A 167 10.82 -12.46 15.54
CA ILE A 167 10.27 -12.20 14.20
C ILE A 167 9.96 -13.50 13.48
N GLN A 168 8.69 -13.67 13.14
CA GLN A 168 8.21 -14.82 12.39
C GLN A 168 8.15 -14.52 10.89
N ILE A 169 8.48 -15.53 10.08
CA ILE A 169 8.27 -15.48 8.62
C ILE A 169 6.83 -15.87 8.34
N HIS A 170 6.12 -15.03 7.59
CA HIS A 170 4.74 -15.33 7.19
C HIS A 170 4.71 -15.99 5.82
N GLU A 171 4.19 -17.19 5.77
CA GLU A 171 3.97 -17.94 4.53
C GLU A 171 2.50 -17.83 4.11
N GLY A 172 2.27 -17.65 2.81
CA GLY A 172 0.94 -17.64 2.22
C GLY A 172 0.28 -16.26 2.10
N ALA A 173 -1.02 -16.26 1.87
CA ALA A 173 -1.79 -15.04 1.63
C ALA A 173 -2.02 -14.25 2.91
N LEU A 174 -1.81 -12.92 2.82
CA LEU A 174 -2.08 -12.00 3.92
C LEU A 174 -3.56 -11.58 3.94
N ASN A 175 -4.13 -11.57 5.13
CA ASN A 175 -5.33 -10.79 5.38
C ASN A 175 -4.92 -9.35 5.74
N TYR A 176 -4.75 -8.51 4.73
CA TYR A 176 -4.25 -7.14 4.88
C TYR A 176 -5.03 -6.33 5.91
N GLN A 177 -6.36 -6.42 5.92
CA GLN A 177 -7.19 -5.70 6.89
C GLN A 177 -6.83 -6.10 8.33
N LYS A 178 -6.75 -7.40 8.61
CA LYS A 178 -6.38 -7.92 9.94
C LYS A 178 -4.96 -7.47 10.30
N GLU A 179 -4.00 -7.66 9.40
CA GLU A 179 -2.61 -7.27 9.65
C GLU A 179 -2.49 -5.77 9.94
N PHE A 180 -3.21 -4.92 9.20
CA PHE A 180 -3.13 -3.49 9.43
C PHE A 180 -3.75 -3.07 10.76
N VAL A 181 -4.88 -3.68 11.14
CA VAL A 181 -5.54 -3.40 12.42
C VAL A 181 -4.70 -3.86 13.62
N GLU A 182 -4.07 -5.03 13.52
CA GLU A 182 -3.38 -5.66 14.65
C GLU A 182 -1.94 -5.18 14.87
N ASN A 183 -1.21 -4.76 13.82
CA ASN A 183 0.17 -4.32 13.96
C ASN A 183 0.26 -2.86 14.42
N ALA A 184 1.19 -2.56 15.34
CA ALA A 184 1.42 -1.22 15.88
C ALA A 184 2.36 -0.37 15.00
N LEU A 185 3.30 -1.01 14.29
CA LEU A 185 4.26 -0.40 13.38
C LEU A 185 4.31 -1.18 12.07
N MET A 186 4.40 -0.46 10.96
CA MET A 186 4.72 -1.05 9.66
C MET A 186 6.07 -0.52 9.17
N VAL A 187 6.96 -1.45 8.83
CA VAL A 187 8.19 -1.17 8.08
C VAL A 187 7.94 -1.58 6.63
N THR A 188 7.99 -0.61 5.74
CA THR A 188 7.77 -0.82 4.30
C THR A 188 8.72 0.07 3.49
N ASP A 189 8.47 0.25 2.20
CA ASP A 189 9.33 1.07 1.34
C ASP A 189 8.51 1.94 0.38
N TYR A 190 8.00 1.37 -0.72
CA TYR A 190 7.27 2.09 -1.78
C TYR A 190 5.80 1.67 -1.90
N SER A 191 5.34 0.81 -1.02
CA SER A 191 4.03 0.18 -1.11
C SER A 191 2.89 1.14 -0.82
N SER A 192 1.83 1.09 -1.64
CA SER A 192 0.59 1.83 -1.39
C SER A 192 -0.19 1.36 -0.15
N VAL A 193 0.12 0.19 0.40
CA VAL A 193 -0.48 -0.28 1.66
C VAL A 193 -0.12 0.59 2.86
N ALA A 194 0.98 1.37 2.77
CA ALA A 194 1.35 2.36 3.76
C ALA A 194 0.24 3.40 4.00
N PHE A 195 -0.53 3.74 2.97
CA PHE A 195 -1.65 4.67 3.09
C PHE A 195 -2.79 4.09 3.94
N ASP A 196 -3.15 2.83 3.74
CA ASP A 196 -4.17 2.17 4.57
C ASP A 196 -3.75 2.14 6.04
N PHE A 197 -2.46 1.94 6.32
CA PHE A 197 -1.90 1.94 7.66
C PHE A 197 -1.87 3.35 8.27
N ALA A 198 -1.43 4.35 7.50
CA ALA A 198 -1.41 5.76 7.90
C ALA A 198 -2.82 6.31 8.19
N TYR A 199 -3.86 5.83 7.47
CA TYR A 199 -5.25 6.21 7.72
C TYR A 199 -5.67 6.01 9.17
N MET A 200 -5.14 4.96 9.81
CA MET A 200 -5.35 4.68 11.24
C MET A 200 -4.44 5.47 12.18
N LYS A 201 -3.61 6.38 11.68
CA LYS A 201 -2.58 7.13 12.43
C LYS A 201 -1.62 6.21 13.18
N LYS A 202 -1.21 5.11 12.56
CA LYS A 202 -0.21 4.17 13.07
C LYS A 202 1.17 4.48 12.52
N SER A 203 2.22 4.18 13.29
CA SER A 203 3.60 4.47 12.94
C SER A 203 4.08 3.71 11.72
N LEU A 204 4.84 4.41 10.88
CA LEU A 204 5.46 3.90 9.65
C LEU A 204 6.95 4.18 9.66
N VAL A 205 7.74 3.28 9.06
CA VAL A 205 9.15 3.50 8.68
C VAL A 205 9.30 3.09 7.22
N TYR A 206 9.84 3.99 6.39
CA TYR A 206 10.10 3.73 4.97
C TYR A 206 11.57 3.39 4.75
N ALA A 207 11.86 2.11 4.46
CA ALA A 207 13.21 1.61 4.19
C ALA A 207 13.53 1.70 2.69
N GLN A 208 13.98 2.86 2.22
CA GLN A 208 14.20 3.16 0.79
C GLN A 208 15.70 3.11 0.42
N PHE A 209 16.41 2.10 0.89
CA PHE A 209 17.85 1.91 0.70
C PHE A 209 18.31 1.70 -0.75
N ASP A 210 17.38 1.34 -1.64
CA ASP A 210 17.63 1.02 -3.05
C ASP A 210 16.79 1.90 -4.02
N ARG A 211 16.54 3.15 -3.64
CA ARG A 211 15.60 4.05 -4.34
C ARG A 211 15.88 4.17 -5.84
N GLU A 212 17.13 4.42 -6.23
CA GLU A 212 17.50 4.57 -7.64
C GLU A 212 17.19 3.28 -8.42
N ALA A 213 17.66 2.14 -7.92
CA ALA A 213 17.43 0.84 -8.55
C ALA A 213 15.94 0.44 -8.59
N PHE A 214 15.16 0.87 -7.60
CA PHE A 214 13.71 0.64 -7.58
C PHE A 214 13.01 1.35 -8.73
N PHE A 215 13.23 2.65 -8.89
CA PHE A 215 12.55 3.43 -9.93
C PHE A 215 13.04 3.11 -11.35
N GLU A 216 14.30 2.77 -11.55
CA GLU A 216 14.81 2.28 -12.83
C GLU A 216 14.14 0.97 -13.27
N GLY A 217 13.75 0.11 -12.33
CA GLY A 217 13.15 -1.20 -12.58
C GLY A 217 11.62 -1.20 -12.70
N GLN A 218 10.93 -0.13 -12.31
CA GLN A 218 9.47 -0.08 -12.29
C GLN A 218 8.87 0.51 -13.58
N THR A 219 7.55 0.32 -13.71
CA THR A 219 6.75 0.80 -14.85
C THR A 219 5.88 2.01 -14.49
N TYR A 220 6.11 2.62 -13.34
CA TYR A 220 5.34 3.77 -12.86
C TYR A 220 6.20 5.03 -12.99
N ASP A 221 5.59 6.10 -13.48
CA ASP A 221 6.15 7.43 -13.37
C ASP A 221 5.87 7.98 -11.96
N GLU A 222 6.82 8.77 -11.42
CA GLU A 222 6.62 9.45 -10.15
C GLU A 222 5.38 10.36 -10.25
N GLY A 223 4.45 10.21 -9.31
CA GLY A 223 3.26 11.04 -9.23
C GLY A 223 3.42 12.22 -8.28
N TYR A 224 2.32 12.61 -7.65
CA TYR A 224 2.27 13.81 -6.79
C TYR A 224 2.87 13.60 -5.40
N PHE A 225 3.06 12.36 -4.94
CA PHE A 225 3.42 12.05 -3.56
C PHE A 225 4.93 12.01 -3.35
N ASN A 226 5.41 12.86 -2.45
CA ASN A 226 6.81 12.88 -2.03
C ASN A 226 6.94 12.30 -0.62
N TYR A 227 7.72 11.24 -0.46
CA TYR A 227 7.89 10.55 0.83
C TYR A 227 8.47 11.43 1.92
N GLU A 228 9.38 12.38 1.60
CA GLU A 228 10.03 13.24 2.58
C GLU A 228 9.09 14.32 3.12
N THR A 229 8.31 14.95 2.24
CA THR A 229 7.41 16.04 2.60
C THR A 229 6.02 15.59 2.99
N ASP A 230 5.50 14.53 2.33
CA ASP A 230 4.12 14.07 2.47
C ASP A 230 4.03 12.74 3.23
N GLY A 231 5.15 12.00 3.36
CA GLY A 231 5.21 10.69 4.02
C GLY A 231 4.77 10.74 5.49
N PHE A 232 4.30 9.62 5.98
CA PHE A 232 3.69 9.47 7.30
C PHE A 232 4.62 8.81 8.33
N GLY A 233 5.91 8.81 8.05
CA GLY A 233 6.98 8.25 8.87
C GLY A 233 8.35 8.63 8.34
N PRO A 234 9.44 8.33 9.06
CA PRO A 234 10.80 8.60 8.60
C PRO A 234 11.13 7.80 7.33
N VAL A 235 11.83 8.45 6.40
CA VAL A 235 12.39 7.83 5.19
C VAL A 235 13.86 7.55 5.44
N CYS A 236 14.24 6.28 5.35
CA CYS A 236 15.59 5.78 5.65
C CYS A 236 16.24 5.28 4.36
N TYR A 237 17.39 5.84 4.02
CA TYR A 237 18.13 5.53 2.79
C TYR A 237 19.27 4.54 2.99
N ASP A 238 19.48 4.11 4.23
CA ASP A 238 20.52 3.14 4.59
C ASP A 238 20.03 2.21 5.72
N TYR A 239 20.85 1.19 5.97
CA TYR A 239 20.56 0.16 6.95
C TYR A 239 20.50 0.71 8.38
N GLU A 240 21.48 1.52 8.77
CA GLU A 240 21.62 1.98 10.15
C GLU A 240 20.51 2.95 10.54
N THR A 241 20.15 3.85 9.65
CA THR A 241 19.01 4.76 9.87
C THR A 241 17.67 4.01 9.91
N THR A 242 17.54 2.92 9.15
CA THR A 242 16.34 2.07 9.21
C THR A 242 16.21 1.38 10.57
N VAL A 243 17.26 0.70 11.03
CA VAL A 243 17.26 0.02 12.34
C VAL A 243 16.99 1.02 13.46
N GLN A 244 17.68 2.17 13.45
CA GLN A 244 17.51 3.18 14.48
C GLN A 244 16.08 3.74 14.51
N SER A 245 15.49 4.00 13.35
CA SER A 245 14.12 4.53 13.25
C SER A 245 13.08 3.54 13.78
N ILE A 246 13.27 2.23 13.57
CA ILE A 246 12.41 1.19 14.13
C ILE A 246 12.55 1.15 15.66
N ILE A 247 13.79 1.14 16.18
CA ILE A 247 14.07 1.16 17.61
C ILE A 247 13.46 2.40 18.28
N ASP A 248 13.60 3.56 17.66
CA ASP A 248 13.01 4.81 18.18
C ASP A 248 11.48 4.78 18.18
N ALA A 249 10.86 4.15 17.19
CA ALA A 249 9.42 3.94 17.16
C ALA A 249 8.97 3.01 18.30
N ILE A 250 9.68 1.89 18.53
CA ILE A 250 9.40 0.93 19.63
C ILE A 250 9.49 1.64 20.99
N LYS A 251 10.54 2.42 21.22
CA LYS A 251 10.76 3.16 22.45
C LYS A 251 9.68 4.22 22.74
N ARG A 252 8.93 4.64 21.72
CA ARG A 252 7.75 5.51 21.85
C ARG A 252 6.44 4.72 21.81
N ASP A 253 6.46 3.44 22.13
CA ASP A 253 5.29 2.54 22.07
C ASP A 253 4.62 2.55 20.68
N CYS A 254 5.40 2.72 19.61
CA CYS A 254 4.94 2.84 18.23
C CYS A 254 3.86 3.92 18.01
N GLU A 255 3.82 4.95 18.84
CA GLU A 255 2.93 6.08 18.63
C GLU A 255 3.43 6.94 17.45
N MET A 256 2.52 7.27 16.55
CA MET A 256 2.82 8.20 15.46
C MET A 256 3.10 9.59 16.03
N SER A 257 4.18 10.24 15.60
CA SER A 257 4.50 11.60 16.06
C SER A 257 3.44 12.62 15.59
N GLU A 258 3.35 13.74 16.29
CA GLU A 258 2.38 14.80 15.98
C GLU A 258 2.59 15.42 14.58
N GLU A 259 3.83 15.42 14.08
CA GLU A 259 4.13 15.85 12.72
C GLU A 259 3.41 14.96 11.71
N TYR A 260 3.56 13.64 11.82
CA TYR A 260 2.95 12.70 10.88
C TYR A 260 1.43 12.61 11.06
N LYS A 261 0.91 12.75 12.28
CA LYS A 261 -0.55 12.87 12.49
C LYS A 261 -1.13 14.07 11.74
N LYS A 262 -0.46 15.22 11.78
CA LYS A 262 -0.87 16.41 11.01
C LYS A 262 -0.81 16.18 9.51
N ARG A 263 0.22 15.47 9.01
CA ARG A 263 0.29 15.10 7.59
C ARG A 263 -0.88 14.22 7.19
N VAL A 264 -1.25 13.22 8.00
CA VAL A 264 -2.44 12.38 7.80
C VAL A 264 -3.72 13.22 7.72
N ASP A 265 -3.95 14.13 8.68
CA ASP A 265 -5.15 14.97 8.74
C ASP A 265 -5.25 15.94 7.55
N ASN A 266 -4.12 16.41 7.03
CA ASN A 266 -4.08 17.26 5.85
C ASN A 266 -4.29 16.49 4.55
N PHE A 267 -3.80 15.25 4.49
CA PHE A 267 -3.79 14.42 3.31
C PHE A 267 -5.15 13.80 3.02
N TYR A 268 -5.74 13.09 3.99
CA TYR A 268 -7.04 12.45 3.81
C TYR A 268 -8.19 13.45 3.83
N TYR A 269 -9.26 13.12 3.11
CA TYR A 269 -10.50 13.89 3.19
C TYR A 269 -11.10 13.81 4.58
N LYS A 270 -11.24 12.59 5.09
CA LYS A 270 -11.72 12.24 6.42
C LYS A 270 -11.05 10.94 6.88
N THR A 271 -10.89 10.78 8.19
CA THR A 271 -10.42 9.56 8.82
C THR A 271 -11.52 9.03 9.77
N ASP A 272 -12.69 8.75 9.20
CA ASP A 272 -13.86 8.21 9.88
C ASP A 272 -14.27 6.84 9.31
N THR A 273 -15.41 6.29 9.73
CA THR A 273 -15.95 5.00 9.31
C THR A 273 -17.23 5.12 8.47
N ASP A 274 -17.46 6.27 7.83
CA ASP A 274 -18.63 6.55 6.99
C ASP A 274 -18.32 6.52 5.47
N ASN A 275 -17.22 5.89 5.08
CA ASN A 275 -16.79 5.86 3.67
C ASN A 275 -17.76 5.09 2.79
N CYS A 276 -18.26 3.94 3.25
CA CYS A 276 -19.28 3.16 2.53
C CYS A 276 -20.54 3.99 2.26
N LYS A 277 -20.98 4.75 3.24
CA LYS A 277 -22.16 5.63 3.12
C LYS A 277 -21.95 6.67 2.03
N ARG A 278 -20.82 7.39 2.07
CA ARG A 278 -20.48 8.43 1.07
C ARG A 278 -20.38 7.87 -0.35
N VAL A 279 -19.77 6.69 -0.50
CA VAL A 279 -19.68 6.03 -1.81
C VAL A 279 -21.05 5.59 -2.30
N TYR A 280 -21.89 5.05 -1.43
CA TYR A 280 -23.26 4.68 -1.77
C TYR A 280 -24.09 5.89 -2.24
N GLU A 281 -24.01 7.00 -1.53
CA GLU A 281 -24.68 8.26 -1.90
C GLU A 281 -24.18 8.79 -3.26
N ALA A 282 -22.86 8.70 -3.52
CA ALA A 282 -22.28 9.06 -4.81
C ALA A 282 -22.74 8.15 -5.96
N ILE A 283 -22.96 6.85 -5.72
CA ILE A 283 -23.51 5.91 -6.69
C ILE A 283 -24.97 6.28 -7.03
N LEU A 284 -25.80 6.56 -6.02
CA LEU A 284 -27.19 6.96 -6.24
C LEU A 284 -27.30 8.26 -7.05
N ALA A 285 -26.36 9.18 -6.88
CA ALA A 285 -26.34 10.44 -7.64
C ALA A 285 -26.04 10.24 -9.14
N ILE A 286 -25.45 9.13 -9.57
CA ILE A 286 -25.25 8.82 -10.99
C ILE A 286 -26.60 8.64 -11.70
N ASP A 287 -27.53 7.92 -11.09
CA ASP A 287 -28.85 7.63 -11.68
C ASP A 287 -29.69 8.88 -11.76
N GLN A 288 -29.66 9.73 -10.71
CA GLN A 288 -30.44 10.98 -10.70
C GLN A 288 -30.00 11.98 -11.79
N ASN A 289 -28.69 12.03 -12.11
CA ASN A 289 -28.17 12.90 -13.17
C ASN A 289 -28.53 12.42 -14.60
N LYS A 290 -29.06 11.22 -14.76
CA LYS A 290 -29.52 10.70 -16.07
C LYS A 290 -31.01 10.99 -16.35
N GLU A 291 -31.78 11.25 -15.31
CA GLU A 291 -33.18 11.54 -15.39
C GLU A 291 -33.48 13.06 -15.54
N ALA A 292 -32.48 13.91 -15.31
CA ALA A 292 -32.52 15.36 -15.47
C ALA A 292 -31.95 15.79 -16.82
#